data_c56000700bc05cc9b802f0da58a2afe9
#
_entry.id   c56000700bc05cc9b802f0da58a2afe9
#
_cell.length_a   1.000
_cell.length_b   1.000
_cell.length_c   1.000
_cell.angle_alpha   90.00
_cell.angle_beta   90.00
_cell.angle_gamma   90.00
#
_symmetry.space_group_name_H-M   'P 1'
#
loop_
_entity.id
_entity.type
_entity.pdbx_description
1 polymer ?
#
loop_
_entity_poly.entity_id
_entity_poly.type
_entity_poly.pdbx_seq_one_letter_code
_entity_poly.pdbx_strand_id
1 'polypeptide(L)'
;MSAAVRPVRRIRLVWDDLRGRSGDRVVGQVARQIRAVRDGAELAREMAAGRVPSGQARARMAEIEHAGDAERAALAAMLRGVLATPIDREDLYRLSRSVDDVLDNLRDFVREADMFGPPGLGFAVPPLDAVLEGLTSLDTAVRKVLAEPAAVTVAALGARKAGNRVRETRQAALTRLFAGPLDIDVLRGRELLDRLDAVGRRLGEAADALSDAMLKRSH
;
A
#
# COMPACT_ATOMS: atom_id res chain seq x y z
N MET A 1 -8.65 -25.08 -37.31
CA MET A 1 -7.76 -25.83 -36.37
C MET A 1 -7.47 -24.95 -35.16
N SER A 2 -8.29 -24.97 -34.13
CA SER A 2 -7.93 -24.36 -32.82
C SER A 2 -8.99 -24.69 -31.77
N ALA A 3 -9.02 -25.92 -31.23
CA ALA A 3 -9.95 -26.30 -30.18
C ALA A 3 -9.37 -27.22 -29.08
N ALA A 4 -8.06 -27.53 -29.11
CA ALA A 4 -7.50 -28.56 -28.22
C ALA A 4 -6.75 -28.05 -26.97
N VAL A 5 -6.62 -26.75 -26.76
CA VAL A 5 -5.80 -26.19 -25.66
C VAL A 5 -6.59 -25.92 -24.36
N ARG A 6 -7.93 -25.91 -24.41
CA ARG A 6 -8.78 -25.53 -23.27
C ARG A 6 -8.91 -26.57 -22.13
N PRO A 7 -8.98 -27.90 -22.34
CA PRO A 7 -9.24 -28.85 -21.25
C PRO A 7 -8.05 -29.02 -20.30
N VAL A 8 -6.81 -29.07 -20.78
CA VAL A 8 -5.60 -29.30 -19.97
C VAL A 8 -5.36 -28.15 -18.98
N ARG A 9 -5.65 -26.92 -19.38
CA ARG A 9 -5.51 -25.73 -18.51
C ARG A 9 -6.52 -25.73 -17.36
N ARG A 10 -7.75 -26.18 -17.60
CA ARG A 10 -8.79 -26.31 -16.56
C ARG A 10 -8.44 -27.40 -15.53
N ILE A 11 -7.97 -28.55 -15.98
CA ILE A 11 -7.57 -29.65 -15.09
C ILE A 11 -6.42 -29.22 -14.20
N ARG A 12 -5.42 -28.50 -14.70
CA ARG A 12 -4.28 -28.01 -13.92
C ARG A 12 -4.72 -26.97 -12.87
N LEU A 13 -5.68 -26.10 -13.16
CA LEU A 13 -6.25 -25.15 -12.22
C LEU A 13 -6.96 -25.86 -11.07
N VAL A 14 -7.76 -26.89 -11.35
CA VAL A 14 -8.44 -27.71 -10.35
C VAL A 14 -7.43 -28.43 -9.44
N TRP A 15 -6.36 -28.99 -9.99
CA TRP A 15 -5.29 -29.62 -9.21
C TRP A 15 -4.49 -28.64 -8.35
N ASP A 16 -4.25 -27.43 -8.83
CA ASP A 16 -3.58 -26.37 -8.06
C ASP A 16 -4.48 -25.89 -6.91
N ASP A 17 -5.78 -25.75 -7.13
CA ASP A 17 -6.77 -25.41 -6.08
C ASP A 17 -6.87 -26.50 -5.01
N LEU A 18 -6.97 -27.76 -5.43
CA LEU A 18 -7.02 -28.92 -4.52
C LEU A 18 -5.76 -29.06 -3.64
N ARG A 19 -4.63 -28.51 -4.08
CA ARG A 19 -3.35 -28.51 -3.33
C ARG A 19 -3.11 -27.24 -2.51
N GLY A 20 -4.08 -26.31 -2.44
CA GLY A 20 -3.93 -25.03 -1.73
C GLY A 20 -2.99 -24.02 -2.41
N ARG A 21 -2.37 -24.38 -3.56
CA ARG A 21 -1.39 -23.52 -4.26
C ARG A 21 -1.98 -22.21 -4.81
N SER A 22 -3.28 -22.19 -5.05
CA SER A 22 -3.97 -20.98 -5.51
C SER A 22 -4.02 -19.92 -4.42
N GLY A 23 -4.22 -20.31 -3.16
CA GLY A 23 -4.16 -19.41 -2.02
C GLY A 23 -2.78 -18.78 -1.84
N ASP A 24 -1.70 -19.57 -1.91
CA ASP A 24 -0.33 -19.08 -1.80
C ASP A 24 0.01 -18.08 -2.91
N ARG A 25 -0.48 -18.31 -4.14
CA ARG A 25 -0.27 -17.42 -5.27
C ARG A 25 -1.00 -16.08 -5.07
N VAL A 26 -2.23 -16.11 -4.57
CA VAL A 26 -3.02 -14.90 -4.30
C VAL A 26 -2.37 -14.09 -3.19
N VAL A 27 -2.02 -14.71 -2.06
CA VAL A 27 -1.30 -14.05 -0.95
C VAL A 27 0.04 -13.47 -1.44
N GLY A 28 0.81 -14.25 -2.20
CA GLY A 28 2.08 -13.79 -2.78
C GLY A 28 1.91 -12.61 -3.73
N GLN A 29 0.79 -12.55 -4.48
CA GLN A 29 0.50 -11.44 -5.37
C GLN A 29 0.18 -10.16 -4.62
N VAL A 30 -0.66 -10.21 -3.57
CA VAL A 30 -0.94 -9.06 -2.70
C VAL A 30 0.34 -8.59 -2.00
N ALA A 31 1.18 -9.51 -1.51
CA ALA A 31 2.45 -9.16 -0.88
C ALA A 31 3.42 -8.47 -1.86
N ARG A 32 3.40 -8.79 -3.17
CA ARG A 32 4.19 -8.06 -4.17
C ARG A 32 3.69 -6.65 -4.39
N GLN A 33 2.37 -6.46 -4.44
CA GLN A 33 1.77 -5.12 -4.53
C GLN A 33 2.16 -4.25 -3.31
N ILE A 34 2.06 -4.79 -2.08
CA ILE A 34 2.49 -4.09 -0.86
C ILE A 34 3.98 -3.74 -0.92
N ARG A 35 4.82 -4.59 -1.50
CA ARG A 35 6.25 -4.31 -1.66
C ARG A 35 6.49 -3.12 -2.58
N ALA A 36 5.80 -3.01 -3.72
CA ALA A 36 5.91 -1.85 -4.60
C ALA A 36 5.53 -0.54 -3.87
N VAL A 37 4.46 -0.58 -3.06
CA VAL A 37 4.06 0.58 -2.22
C VAL A 37 5.14 0.93 -1.21
N ARG A 38 5.78 -0.07 -0.60
CA ARG A 38 6.88 0.13 0.35
C ARG A 38 8.09 0.77 -0.32
N ASP A 39 8.46 0.31 -1.51
CA ASP A 39 9.56 0.90 -2.30
C ASP A 39 9.26 2.39 -2.60
N GLY A 40 7.99 2.73 -2.90
CA GLY A 40 7.53 4.10 -3.06
C GLY A 40 7.62 4.94 -1.78
N ALA A 41 7.24 4.34 -0.63
CA ALA A 41 7.33 5.02 0.67
C ALA A 41 8.79 5.25 1.10
N GLU A 42 9.68 4.28 0.86
CA GLU A 42 11.13 4.41 1.10
C GLU A 42 11.72 5.53 0.24
N LEU A 43 11.37 5.59 -1.06
CA LEU A 43 11.83 6.66 -1.96
C LEU A 43 11.33 8.04 -1.50
N ALA A 44 10.06 8.17 -1.13
CA ALA A 44 9.49 9.41 -0.62
C ALA A 44 10.20 9.87 0.67
N ARG A 45 10.53 8.93 1.55
CA ARG A 45 11.28 9.18 2.79
C ARG A 45 12.72 9.64 2.50
N GLU A 46 13.42 8.99 1.55
CA GLU A 46 14.77 9.38 1.13
C GLU A 46 14.79 10.80 0.54
N MET A 47 13.76 11.13 -0.27
CA MET A 47 13.56 12.49 -0.77
C MET A 47 13.31 13.48 0.37
N ALA A 48 12.41 13.15 1.30
CA ALA A 48 12.10 14.01 2.44
C ALA A 48 13.30 14.24 3.37
N ALA A 49 14.18 13.25 3.48
CA ALA A 49 15.44 13.37 4.23
C ALA A 49 16.57 14.07 3.47
N GLY A 50 16.32 14.55 2.23
CA GLY A 50 17.31 15.26 1.41
C GLY A 50 18.38 14.36 0.78
N ARG A 51 18.21 13.02 0.82
CA ARG A 51 19.17 12.07 0.23
C ARG A 51 18.96 11.83 -1.27
N VAL A 52 17.75 12.07 -1.75
CA VAL A 52 17.39 11.98 -3.18
C VAL A 52 16.79 13.31 -3.62
N PRO A 53 17.30 13.94 -4.70
CA PRO A 53 16.72 15.15 -5.27
C PRO A 53 15.27 14.91 -5.73
N SER A 54 14.38 15.91 -5.58
CA SER A 54 12.94 15.78 -5.89
C SER A 54 12.65 15.35 -7.32
N GLY A 55 13.34 15.95 -8.31
CA GLY A 55 13.17 15.56 -9.72
C GLY A 55 13.60 14.12 -10.00
N GLN A 56 14.66 13.62 -9.34
CA GLN A 56 15.08 12.22 -9.44
C GLN A 56 14.06 11.29 -8.74
N ALA A 57 13.57 11.69 -7.57
CA ALA A 57 12.55 10.93 -6.85
C ALA A 57 11.27 10.83 -7.69
N ARG A 58 10.84 11.90 -8.35
CA ARG A 58 9.68 11.91 -9.25
C ARG A 58 9.84 10.94 -10.41
N ALA A 59 10.99 10.92 -11.09
CA ALA A 59 11.23 9.98 -12.18
C ALA A 59 11.19 8.52 -11.71
N ARG A 60 11.87 8.20 -10.60
CA ARG A 60 11.87 6.85 -10.01
C ARG A 60 10.49 6.43 -9.48
N MET A 61 9.70 7.37 -8.94
CA MET A 61 8.36 7.09 -8.45
C MET A 61 7.42 6.66 -9.59
N ALA A 62 7.56 7.23 -10.79
CA ALA A 62 6.78 6.81 -11.96
C ALA A 62 7.09 5.36 -12.37
N GLU A 63 8.33 4.90 -12.22
CA GLU A 63 8.71 3.50 -12.46
C GLU A 63 8.10 2.55 -11.43
N ILE A 64 8.12 2.97 -10.16
CA ILE A 64 7.53 2.20 -9.04
C ILE A 64 6.01 2.09 -9.19
N GLU A 65 5.33 3.18 -9.55
CA GLU A 65 3.88 3.20 -9.79
C GLU A 65 3.51 2.28 -10.96
N HIS A 66 4.22 2.35 -12.06
CA HIS A 66 4.01 1.44 -13.20
C HIS A 66 4.18 -0.04 -12.80
N ALA A 67 5.17 -0.36 -11.95
CA ALA A 67 5.35 -1.70 -11.41
C ALA A 67 4.19 -2.10 -10.47
N GLY A 68 3.71 -1.19 -9.62
CA GLY A 68 2.55 -1.39 -8.75
C GLY A 68 1.27 -1.68 -9.51
N ASP A 69 1.00 -0.91 -10.57
CA ASP A 69 -0.11 -1.13 -11.50
C ASP A 69 -0.06 -2.51 -12.16
N ALA A 70 1.12 -2.95 -12.57
CA ALA A 70 1.32 -4.28 -13.16
C ALA A 70 0.99 -5.40 -12.15
N GLU A 71 1.40 -5.25 -10.87
CA GLU A 71 1.07 -6.22 -9.82
C GLU A 71 -0.43 -6.24 -9.50
N ARG A 72 -1.10 -5.09 -9.48
CA ARG A 72 -2.56 -4.98 -9.33
C ARG A 72 -3.30 -5.64 -10.49
N ALA A 73 -2.90 -5.36 -11.73
CA ALA A 73 -3.47 -5.98 -12.93
C ALA A 73 -3.28 -7.51 -12.93
N ALA A 74 -2.11 -7.99 -12.48
CA ALA A 74 -1.82 -9.41 -12.33
C ALA A 74 -2.73 -10.07 -11.28
N LEU A 75 -2.98 -9.42 -10.13
CA LEU A 75 -3.94 -9.90 -9.14
C LEU A 75 -5.35 -9.99 -9.73
N ALA A 76 -5.83 -8.94 -10.39
CA ALA A 76 -7.14 -8.93 -11.02
C ALA A 76 -7.30 -10.04 -12.08
N ALA A 77 -6.26 -10.29 -12.87
CA ALA A 77 -6.24 -11.38 -13.85
C ALA A 77 -6.26 -12.76 -13.16
N MET A 78 -5.50 -12.93 -12.08
CA MET A 78 -5.45 -14.15 -11.29
C MET A 78 -6.81 -14.47 -10.67
N LEU A 79 -7.48 -13.50 -10.03
CA LEU A 79 -8.77 -13.67 -9.38
C LEU A 79 -9.89 -14.08 -10.34
N ARG A 80 -9.80 -13.72 -11.63
CA ARG A 80 -10.75 -14.21 -12.66
C ARG A 80 -10.60 -15.69 -13.00
N GLY A 81 -9.41 -16.26 -12.78
CA GLY A 81 -9.08 -17.63 -13.19
C GLY A 81 -9.01 -18.66 -12.06
N VAL A 82 -8.97 -18.24 -10.81
CA VAL A 82 -8.89 -19.12 -9.62
C VAL A 82 -10.29 -19.55 -9.21
N LEU A 83 -10.50 -20.83 -8.86
CA LEU A 83 -11.80 -21.36 -8.43
C LEU A 83 -12.09 -21.00 -6.97
N ALA A 84 -11.10 -21.12 -6.09
CA ALA A 84 -11.20 -20.79 -4.68
C ALA A 84 -10.11 -19.79 -4.25
N THR A 85 -10.49 -18.84 -3.38
CA THR A 85 -9.59 -17.83 -2.81
C THR A 85 -9.56 -17.96 -1.30
N PRO A 86 -8.44 -17.60 -0.62
CA PRO A 86 -8.31 -17.76 0.84
C PRO A 86 -9.25 -16.85 1.63
N ILE A 87 -9.69 -15.76 1.04
CA ILE A 87 -10.72 -14.82 1.52
C ILE A 87 -11.59 -14.42 0.32
N ASP A 88 -12.74 -13.80 0.58
CA ASP A 88 -13.66 -13.40 -0.48
C ASP A 88 -12.96 -12.54 -1.55
N ARG A 89 -13.33 -12.74 -2.81
CA ARG A 89 -12.76 -12.00 -3.95
C ARG A 89 -13.04 -10.50 -3.85
N GLU A 90 -14.23 -10.12 -3.40
CA GLU A 90 -14.60 -8.73 -3.21
C GLU A 90 -13.68 -8.06 -2.17
N ASP A 91 -13.41 -8.76 -1.06
CA ASP A 91 -12.51 -8.27 -0.02
C ASP A 91 -11.06 -8.18 -0.52
N LEU A 92 -10.60 -9.13 -1.36
CA LEU A 92 -9.30 -9.05 -2.02
C LEU A 92 -9.19 -7.85 -2.97
N TYR A 93 -10.24 -7.55 -3.74
CA TYR A 93 -10.29 -6.37 -4.59
C TYR A 93 -10.27 -5.08 -3.77
N ARG A 94 -11.03 -5.02 -2.67
CA ARG A 94 -11.06 -3.88 -1.76
C ARG A 94 -9.70 -3.63 -1.12
N LEU A 95 -9.06 -4.68 -0.60
CA LEU A 95 -7.69 -4.62 -0.07
C LEU A 95 -6.69 -4.13 -1.12
N SER A 96 -6.68 -4.75 -2.30
CA SER A 96 -5.79 -4.38 -3.40
C SER A 96 -5.97 -2.93 -3.84
N ARG A 97 -7.20 -2.44 -3.90
CA ARG A 97 -7.51 -1.05 -4.22
C ARG A 97 -7.00 -0.09 -3.17
N SER A 98 -7.22 -0.39 -1.88
CA SER A 98 -6.73 0.47 -0.79
C SER A 98 -5.20 0.53 -0.76
N VAL A 99 -4.52 -0.60 -1.07
CA VAL A 99 -3.05 -0.66 -1.19
C VAL A 99 -2.56 0.21 -2.36
N ASP A 100 -3.24 0.17 -3.49
CA ASP A 100 -2.96 0.99 -4.66
C ASP A 100 -3.16 2.49 -4.38
N ASP A 101 -4.26 2.85 -3.72
CA ASP A 101 -4.55 4.22 -3.30
C ASP A 101 -3.45 4.79 -2.37
N VAL A 102 -2.73 3.94 -1.59
CA VAL A 102 -1.55 4.36 -0.82
C VAL A 102 -0.42 4.79 -1.76
N LEU A 103 -0.13 4.00 -2.80
CA LEU A 103 0.94 4.31 -3.78
C LEU A 103 0.61 5.57 -4.57
N ASP A 104 -0.63 5.71 -5.03
CA ASP A 104 -1.10 6.90 -5.74
C ASP A 104 -0.89 8.19 -4.93
N ASN A 105 -1.23 8.17 -3.63
CA ASN A 105 -1.03 9.33 -2.76
C ASN A 105 0.45 9.59 -2.47
N LEU A 106 1.31 8.56 -2.39
CA LEU A 106 2.76 8.72 -2.29
C LEU A 106 3.36 9.32 -3.58
N ARG A 107 2.90 8.88 -4.75
CA ARG A 107 3.27 9.46 -6.05
C ARG A 107 2.89 10.93 -6.12
N ASP A 108 1.66 11.25 -5.71
CA ASP A 108 1.20 12.64 -5.70
C ASP A 108 2.00 13.50 -4.73
N PHE A 109 2.33 12.99 -3.54
CA PHE A 109 3.22 13.67 -2.58
C PHE A 109 4.60 13.99 -3.20
N VAL A 110 5.24 13.01 -3.85
CA VAL A 110 6.55 13.20 -4.47
C VAL A 110 6.47 14.20 -5.64
N ARG A 111 5.42 14.10 -6.47
CA ARG A 111 5.18 15.02 -7.58
C ARG A 111 4.95 16.45 -7.11
N GLU A 112 4.11 16.64 -6.10
CA GLU A 112 3.80 17.95 -5.53
C GLU A 112 5.02 18.56 -4.83
N ALA A 113 5.82 17.75 -4.12
CA ALA A 113 7.08 18.21 -3.53
C ALA A 113 8.06 18.70 -4.58
N ASP A 114 8.17 18.03 -5.73
CA ASP A 114 9.01 18.48 -6.85
C ASP A 114 8.48 19.77 -7.48
N MET A 115 7.15 19.86 -7.68
CA MET A 115 6.51 21.04 -8.28
C MET A 115 6.55 22.28 -7.38
N PHE A 116 6.35 22.09 -6.08
CA PHE A 116 6.30 23.21 -5.12
C PHE A 116 7.69 23.72 -4.75
N GLY A 117 8.72 22.83 -4.77
CA GLY A 117 10.10 23.16 -4.43
C GLY A 117 10.27 23.79 -3.04
N PRO A 118 9.70 23.23 -1.97
CA PRO A 118 9.86 23.80 -0.63
C PRO A 118 11.34 23.74 -0.21
N PRO A 119 11.81 24.66 0.66
CA PRO A 119 13.22 24.75 1.07
C PRO A 119 13.69 23.53 1.87
N GLY A 120 12.77 22.70 2.36
CA GLY A 120 13.08 21.46 3.09
C GLY A 120 11.85 20.63 3.33
N LEU A 121 12.03 19.31 3.35
CA LEU A 121 10.96 18.31 3.52
C LEU A 121 11.10 17.51 4.83
N GLY A 122 12.01 17.88 5.72
CA GLY A 122 12.29 17.13 6.96
C GLY A 122 11.06 16.90 7.85
N PHE A 123 10.06 17.77 7.76
CA PHE A 123 8.78 17.63 8.45
C PHE A 123 7.98 16.38 8.01
N ALA A 124 8.24 15.88 6.81
CA ALA A 124 7.54 14.72 6.24
C ALA A 124 8.18 13.38 6.65
N VAL A 125 9.40 13.38 7.20
CA VAL A 125 10.09 12.14 7.59
C VAL A 125 9.33 11.35 8.65
N PRO A 126 8.86 11.92 9.78
CA PRO A 126 8.15 11.15 10.79
C PRO A 126 6.84 10.51 10.31
N PRO A 127 5.96 11.19 9.54
CA PRO A 127 4.79 10.52 8.95
C PRO A 127 5.17 9.41 7.98
N LEU A 128 6.22 9.56 7.17
CA LEU A 128 6.68 8.52 6.23
C LEU A 128 7.28 7.30 6.97
N ASP A 129 7.98 7.51 8.08
CA ASP A 129 8.42 6.40 8.95
C ASP A 129 7.23 5.60 9.47
N ALA A 130 6.15 6.27 9.91
CA ALA A 130 4.92 5.60 10.34
C ALA A 130 4.24 4.83 9.19
N VAL A 131 4.26 5.35 7.96
CA VAL A 131 3.75 4.63 6.77
C VAL A 131 4.54 3.34 6.55
N LEU A 132 5.87 3.38 6.61
CA LEU A 132 6.73 2.20 6.43
C LEU A 132 6.50 1.12 7.51
N GLU A 133 6.31 1.51 8.76
CA GLU A 133 5.93 0.59 9.84
C GLU A 133 4.57 -0.08 9.56
N GLY A 134 3.62 0.71 9.09
CA GLY A 134 2.28 0.21 8.75
C GLY A 134 2.28 -0.75 7.58
N LEU A 135 3.04 -0.47 6.52
CA LEU A 135 3.21 -1.36 5.37
C LEU A 135 3.89 -2.68 5.77
N THR A 136 4.86 -2.64 6.68
CA THR A 136 5.49 -3.84 7.24
C THR A 136 4.48 -4.68 8.02
N SER A 137 3.63 -4.04 8.81
CA SER A 137 2.57 -4.72 9.57
C SER A 137 1.51 -5.33 8.63
N LEU A 138 1.15 -4.63 7.56
CA LEU A 138 0.19 -5.10 6.57
C LEU A 138 0.73 -6.30 5.78
N ASP A 139 2.00 -6.26 5.32
CA ASP A 139 2.66 -7.40 4.65
C ASP A 139 2.70 -8.62 5.57
N THR A 140 3.03 -8.43 6.84
CA THR A 140 3.00 -9.49 7.85
C THR A 140 1.60 -10.09 7.99
N ALA A 141 0.56 -9.25 8.07
CA ALA A 141 -0.82 -9.70 8.19
C ALA A 141 -1.26 -10.52 6.97
N VAL A 142 -0.96 -10.04 5.76
CA VAL A 142 -1.30 -10.73 4.50
C VAL A 142 -0.64 -12.11 4.43
N ARG A 143 0.64 -12.23 4.78
CA ARG A 143 1.35 -13.52 4.78
C ARG A 143 0.78 -14.54 5.78
N LYS A 144 0.16 -14.06 6.86
CA LYS A 144 -0.47 -14.93 7.88
C LYS A 144 -1.84 -15.47 7.48
N VAL A 145 -2.47 -14.97 6.43
CA VAL A 145 -3.84 -15.34 6.01
C VAL A 145 -4.03 -16.86 5.87
N LEU A 146 -3.04 -17.59 5.37
CA LEU A 146 -3.12 -19.04 5.19
C LEU A 146 -2.57 -19.82 6.38
N ALA A 147 -1.42 -19.40 6.91
CA ALA A 147 -0.68 -20.16 7.92
C ALA A 147 -1.21 -19.95 9.35
N GLU A 148 -1.58 -18.71 9.67
CA GLU A 148 -1.98 -18.30 11.02
C GLU A 148 -3.20 -17.35 10.99
N PRO A 149 -4.39 -17.80 10.54
CA PRO A 149 -5.54 -16.92 10.35
C PRO A 149 -5.94 -16.13 11.60
N ALA A 150 -5.82 -16.73 12.78
CA ALA A 150 -6.13 -16.08 14.06
C ALA A 150 -5.18 -14.89 14.40
N ALA A 151 -3.97 -14.87 13.83
CA ALA A 151 -3.00 -13.81 14.07
C ALA A 151 -3.11 -12.63 13.07
N VAL A 152 -3.92 -12.76 12.02
CA VAL A 152 -4.07 -11.74 10.97
C VAL A 152 -4.63 -10.44 11.53
N THR A 153 -5.72 -10.50 12.30
CA THR A 153 -6.38 -9.33 12.87
C THR A 153 -5.45 -8.53 13.78
N VAL A 154 -4.62 -9.23 14.59
CA VAL A 154 -3.63 -8.58 15.46
C VAL A 154 -2.56 -7.88 14.65
N ALA A 155 -2.05 -8.51 13.59
CA ALA A 155 -1.05 -7.89 12.71
C ALA A 155 -1.65 -6.72 11.90
N ALA A 156 -2.88 -6.84 11.39
CA ALA A 156 -3.58 -5.76 10.70
C ALA A 156 -3.83 -4.55 11.62
N LEU A 157 -4.11 -4.78 12.91
CA LEU A 157 -4.22 -3.69 13.89
C LEU A 157 -2.93 -2.85 13.98
N GLY A 158 -1.75 -3.46 13.76
CA GLY A 158 -0.48 -2.74 13.66
C GLY A 158 -0.48 -1.71 12.54
N ALA A 159 -0.95 -2.10 11.35
CA ALA A 159 -1.07 -1.20 10.19
C ALA A 159 -2.07 -0.07 10.45
N ARG A 160 -3.21 -0.37 11.08
CA ARG A 160 -4.21 0.64 11.47
C ARG A 160 -3.66 1.64 12.48
N LYS A 161 -2.94 1.18 13.51
CA LYS A 161 -2.26 2.05 14.49
C LYS A 161 -1.21 2.94 13.82
N ALA A 162 -0.48 2.42 12.84
CA ALA A 162 0.47 3.20 12.07
C ALA A 162 -0.22 4.31 11.27
N GLY A 163 -1.38 4.04 10.64
CA GLY A 163 -2.19 5.07 10.00
C GLY A 163 -2.61 6.20 10.95
N ASN A 164 -2.98 5.88 12.21
CA ASN A 164 -3.26 6.89 13.23
C ASN A 164 -1.99 7.69 13.61
N ARG A 165 -0.83 7.03 13.67
CA ARG A 165 0.46 7.67 13.95
C ARG A 165 0.88 8.64 12.84
N VAL A 166 0.55 8.36 11.57
CA VAL A 166 0.71 9.33 10.47
C VAL A 166 -0.05 10.61 10.78
N ARG A 167 -1.30 10.52 11.26
CA ARG A 167 -2.11 11.68 11.64
C ARG A 167 -1.50 12.44 12.83
N GLU A 168 -1.04 11.75 13.87
CA GLU A 168 -0.41 12.36 15.04
C GLU A 168 0.88 13.11 14.67
N THR A 169 1.75 12.47 13.88
CA THR A 169 3.01 13.09 13.41
C THR A 169 2.76 14.28 12.47
N ARG A 170 1.72 14.18 11.60
CA ARG A 170 1.25 15.31 10.81
C ARG A 170 0.79 16.47 11.68
N GLN A 171 -0.02 16.24 12.71
CA GLN A 171 -0.47 17.30 13.61
C GLN A 171 0.70 17.98 14.30
N ALA A 172 1.68 17.21 14.80
CA ALA A 172 2.90 17.75 15.40
C ALA A 172 3.73 18.57 14.38
N ALA A 173 3.81 18.13 13.13
CA ALA A 173 4.49 18.87 12.06
C ALA A 173 3.76 20.18 11.73
N LEU A 174 2.42 20.18 11.64
CA LEU A 174 1.62 21.39 11.42
C LEU A 174 1.80 22.41 12.55
N THR A 175 1.81 21.96 13.81
CA THR A 175 2.04 22.84 14.95
C THR A 175 3.38 23.58 14.83
N ARG A 176 4.43 22.87 14.40
CA ARG A 176 5.76 23.50 14.17
C ARG A 176 5.74 24.43 12.98
N LEU A 177 5.07 24.02 11.89
CA LEU A 177 4.98 24.82 10.66
C LEU A 177 4.27 26.16 10.91
N PHE A 178 3.21 26.18 11.73
CA PHE A 178 2.44 27.38 12.06
C PHE A 178 3.02 28.18 13.25
N ALA A 179 4.12 27.75 13.84
CA ALA A 179 4.78 28.49 14.93
C ALA A 179 5.58 29.70 14.41
N GLY A 180 5.87 29.75 13.10
CA GLY A 180 6.58 30.86 12.41
C GLY A 180 5.64 31.81 11.68
N PRO A 181 6.22 32.77 10.93
CA PRO A 181 5.45 33.65 10.04
C PRO A 181 4.71 32.85 8.97
N LEU A 182 3.50 33.30 8.64
CA LEU A 182 2.70 32.68 7.60
C LEU A 182 3.20 33.15 6.22
N ASP A 183 3.84 32.26 5.47
CA ASP A 183 4.35 32.50 4.13
C ASP A 183 3.90 31.39 3.15
N ILE A 184 4.38 31.47 1.91
CA ILE A 184 4.03 30.49 0.87
C ILE A 184 4.57 29.09 1.18
N ASP A 185 5.70 28.97 1.89
CA ASP A 185 6.30 27.68 2.20
C ASP A 185 5.52 26.95 3.31
N VAL A 186 4.89 27.69 4.21
CA VAL A 186 3.92 27.16 5.19
C VAL A 186 2.73 26.53 4.47
N LEU A 187 2.19 27.19 3.43
CA LEU A 187 1.07 26.66 2.64
C LEU A 187 1.49 25.41 1.86
N ARG A 188 2.65 25.44 1.20
CA ARG A 188 3.22 24.27 0.50
C ARG A 188 3.42 23.09 1.44
N GLY A 189 4.01 23.34 2.60
CA GLY A 189 4.23 22.31 3.63
C GLY A 189 2.92 21.70 4.14
N ARG A 190 1.89 22.52 4.34
CA ARG A 190 0.55 22.07 4.73
C ARG A 190 -0.06 21.14 3.67
N GLU A 191 -0.05 21.53 2.39
CA GLU A 191 -0.58 20.70 1.30
C GLU A 191 0.12 19.33 1.25
N LEU A 192 1.45 19.31 1.36
CA LEU A 192 2.22 18.07 1.39
C LEU A 192 1.87 17.20 2.61
N LEU A 193 1.66 17.81 3.78
CA LEU A 193 1.21 17.08 4.98
C LEU A 193 -0.22 16.55 4.84
N ASP A 194 -1.10 17.25 4.14
CA ASP A 194 -2.46 16.78 3.85
C ASP A 194 -2.45 15.57 2.91
N ARG A 195 -1.50 15.53 1.97
CA ARG A 195 -1.28 14.35 1.12
C ARG A 195 -0.82 13.13 1.94
N LEU A 196 0.09 13.31 2.88
CA LEU A 196 0.53 12.23 3.77
C LEU A 196 -0.58 11.75 4.72
N ASP A 197 -1.49 12.63 5.15
CA ASP A 197 -2.68 12.21 5.90
C ASP A 197 -3.59 11.29 5.05
N ALA A 198 -3.72 11.58 3.75
CA ALA A 198 -4.43 10.70 2.83
C ALA A 198 -3.76 9.33 2.73
N VAL A 199 -2.42 9.25 2.63
CA VAL A 199 -1.65 7.99 2.69
C VAL A 199 -2.00 7.20 3.96
N GLY A 200 -1.97 7.85 5.13
CA GLY A 200 -2.29 7.22 6.41
C GLY A 200 -3.72 6.67 6.48
N ARG A 201 -4.70 7.40 5.94
CA ARG A 201 -6.10 6.93 5.85
C ARG A 201 -6.23 5.70 4.98
N ARG A 202 -5.63 5.70 3.77
CA ARG A 202 -5.69 4.55 2.84
C ARG A 202 -5.02 3.30 3.41
N LEU A 203 -3.92 3.48 4.16
CA LEU A 203 -3.27 2.39 4.89
C LEU A 203 -4.19 1.80 5.97
N GLY A 204 -4.93 2.64 6.70
CA GLY A 204 -5.94 2.20 7.66
C GLY A 204 -7.08 1.43 6.99
N GLU A 205 -7.59 1.91 5.86
CA GLU A 205 -8.63 1.24 5.07
C GLU A 205 -8.18 -0.13 4.55
N ALA A 206 -6.91 -0.27 4.13
CA ALA A 206 -6.34 -1.55 3.74
C ALA A 206 -6.30 -2.55 4.92
N ALA A 207 -5.93 -2.08 6.11
CA ALA A 207 -5.93 -2.89 7.32
C ALA A 207 -7.35 -3.33 7.73
N ASP A 208 -8.32 -2.42 7.64
CA ASP A 208 -9.72 -2.71 7.94
C ASP A 208 -10.30 -3.70 6.93
N ALA A 209 -10.03 -3.54 5.63
CA ALA A 209 -10.47 -4.48 4.59
C ALA A 209 -9.96 -5.90 4.84
N LEU A 210 -8.70 -6.07 5.26
CA LEU A 210 -8.15 -7.37 5.60
C LEU A 210 -8.79 -7.94 6.87
N SER A 211 -9.01 -7.13 7.90
CA SER A 211 -9.65 -7.55 9.15
C SER A 211 -11.09 -8.01 8.93
N ASP A 212 -11.88 -7.25 8.15
CA ASP A 212 -13.26 -7.60 7.78
C ASP A 212 -13.32 -8.93 7.01
N ALA A 213 -12.41 -9.13 6.06
CA ALA A 213 -12.31 -10.36 5.30
C ALA A 213 -12.05 -11.60 6.20
N MET A 214 -11.24 -11.43 7.23
CA MET A 214 -10.96 -12.51 8.18
C MET A 214 -12.14 -12.79 9.11
N LEU A 215 -12.90 -11.77 9.52
CA LEU A 215 -14.12 -11.95 10.30
C LEU A 215 -15.18 -12.73 9.52
N LYS A 216 -15.39 -12.41 8.24
CA LYS A 216 -16.31 -13.16 7.36
C LYS A 216 -15.91 -14.63 7.19
N ARG A 217 -14.61 -14.92 7.14
CA ARG A 217 -14.09 -16.29 7.01
C ARG A 217 -14.32 -17.14 8.24
N SER A 218 -14.47 -16.54 9.43
CA SER A 218 -14.65 -17.26 10.70
C SER A 218 -16.11 -17.67 11.00
N HIS A 219 -17.04 -17.23 10.15
CA HIS A 219 -18.47 -17.60 10.15
C HIS A 219 -18.82 -18.48 8.96
#